data_c44ce135d569e83d434b45a45a4867be
#
_entry.id   c44ce135d569e83d434b45a45a4867be
#
_cell.length_a   1.000
_cell.length_b   1.000
_cell.length_c   1.000
_cell.angle_alpha   90.00
_cell.angle_beta   90.00
_cell.angle_gamma   90.00
#
_symmetry.space_group_name_H-M   'P 1'
#
loop_
_entity.id
_entity.type
_entity.pdbx_description
1 polymer ?
#
loop_
_entity_poly.entity_id
_entity_poly.type
_entity_poly.pdbx_seq_one_letter_code
_entity_poly.pdbx_strand_id
1 'polypeptide(L)'
;MAEWFTYTGPTTITSSGDFGTLVPGTDYYVLAFGYADGAAATELTKHKFTTDPEGDPTANTFAFDISGVTARSASIQVEPSDKSVRYIWDIVTDAEYKKYGGNAEGIRSYLADYIKGQIDDFFTTPEEVVSVIGVRGDQWFDYEQLKPATTYYVWAACVDAAGNATATPAVSSAFTTEAAVVSTATATVEFEKYYNGSELYAIDDVTYKNYNNKAYLPAKVLHSADAVKWYTLYTGTDVGDTELYTDDLLIQYLVTQGTPDGEERRYGLTWNAKAYILAVAQDAEGHYGPVFRKSITPSLSGVSPISDLGFVTADAGTQSTPVMLRAVTPAAPLKRTAHVVR
;
A
#
# COMPACT_ATOMS: atom_id res chain seq x y z
N MET A 1 29.64 -5.64 4.28
CA MET A 1 28.93 -6.81 4.83
C MET A 1 29.50 -7.31 6.16
N ALA A 2 30.79 -7.17 6.41
CA ALA A 2 31.42 -7.65 7.66
C ALA A 2 31.02 -6.89 8.93
N GLU A 3 30.63 -5.63 8.85
CA GLU A 3 30.29 -4.79 10.01
C GLU A 3 28.94 -5.12 10.68
N TRP A 4 28.05 -5.83 10.01
CA TRP A 4 26.69 -6.10 10.47
C TRP A 4 26.56 -7.28 11.45
N PHE A 5 27.55 -8.17 11.49
CA PHE A 5 27.55 -9.38 12.32
C PHE A 5 28.82 -9.52 13.17
N THR A 6 29.45 -8.39 13.49
CA THR A 6 30.69 -8.38 14.30
C THR A 6 30.37 -7.92 15.71
N TYR A 7 30.69 -8.75 16.69
CA TYR A 7 30.41 -8.49 18.11
C TYR A 7 31.72 -8.50 18.89
N THR A 8 31.80 -7.72 19.95
CA THR A 8 32.92 -7.71 20.88
C THR A 8 32.42 -8.12 22.27
N GLY A 9 32.97 -9.21 22.79
CA GLY A 9 32.57 -9.78 24.08
C GLY A 9 31.33 -10.70 24.01
N PRO A 10 30.79 -11.13 25.15
CA PRO A 10 29.61 -11.98 25.22
C PRO A 10 28.39 -11.27 24.63
N THR A 11 27.71 -11.96 23.72
CA THR A 11 26.52 -11.41 23.03
C THR A 11 25.38 -12.41 23.10
N THR A 12 24.17 -11.93 23.42
CA THR A 12 22.94 -12.72 23.33
C THR A 12 22.17 -12.28 22.09
N ILE A 13 21.84 -13.25 21.23
CA ILE A 13 21.05 -13.04 20.03
C ILE A 13 19.70 -13.71 20.24
N THR A 14 18.61 -13.01 19.99
CA THR A 14 17.24 -13.54 20.09
C THR A 14 16.65 -13.81 18.72
N SER A 15 15.67 -14.73 18.62
CA SER A 15 14.99 -15.07 17.37
C SER A 15 14.24 -13.90 16.71
N SER A 16 13.91 -12.88 17.49
CA SER A 16 13.25 -11.65 16.99
C SER A 16 14.22 -10.59 16.46
N GLY A 17 15.52 -10.86 16.53
CA GLY A 17 16.56 -9.95 16.06
C GLY A 17 16.95 -10.20 14.60
N ASP A 18 18.23 -10.17 14.33
CA ASP A 18 18.82 -10.16 12.98
C ASP A 18 18.55 -11.42 12.13
N PHE A 19 18.07 -12.51 12.73
CA PHE A 19 17.87 -13.80 12.06
C PHE A 19 16.39 -14.16 11.82
N GLY A 20 15.46 -13.29 12.18
CA GLY A 20 14.02 -13.55 12.04
C GLY A 20 13.51 -14.67 12.96
N THR A 21 12.29 -15.15 12.70
CA THR A 21 11.66 -16.22 13.49
C THR A 21 12.18 -17.58 13.08
N LEU A 22 12.72 -18.35 14.06
CA LEU A 22 13.18 -19.71 13.83
C LEU A 22 11.98 -20.66 13.63
N VAL A 23 12.16 -21.65 12.75
CA VAL A 23 11.15 -22.69 12.50
C VAL A 23 11.19 -23.71 13.63
N PRO A 24 10.04 -24.07 14.27
CA PRO A 24 9.99 -25.08 15.30
C PRO A 24 10.49 -26.45 14.84
N GLY A 25 10.99 -27.25 15.77
CA GLY A 25 11.49 -28.61 15.52
C GLY A 25 12.63 -28.69 14.53
N THR A 26 13.37 -27.61 14.32
CA THR A 26 14.40 -27.51 13.27
C THR A 26 15.80 -27.42 13.85
N ASP A 27 16.73 -28.13 13.23
CA ASP A 27 18.14 -28.09 13.57
C ASP A 27 18.81 -26.84 12.97
N TYR A 28 19.43 -26.04 13.83
CA TYR A 28 20.19 -24.87 13.46
C TYR A 28 21.64 -24.98 13.91
N TYR A 29 22.52 -24.21 13.27
CA TYR A 29 23.92 -24.13 13.63
C TYR A 29 24.31 -22.66 13.85
N VAL A 30 24.86 -22.37 15.03
CA VAL A 30 25.59 -21.12 15.25
C VAL A 30 27.02 -21.32 14.78
N LEU A 31 27.46 -20.41 13.92
CA LEU A 31 28.81 -20.38 13.40
C LEU A 31 29.52 -19.12 13.92
N ALA A 32 30.69 -19.25 14.53
CA ALA A 32 31.46 -18.13 15.04
C ALA A 32 32.94 -18.27 14.73
N PHE A 33 33.59 -17.19 14.38
CA PHE A 33 35.05 -17.10 14.18
C PHE A 33 35.52 -15.69 14.54
N GLY A 34 36.78 -15.58 14.96
CA GLY A 34 37.43 -14.30 15.16
C GLY A 34 37.70 -13.62 13.82
N TYR A 35 37.46 -12.30 13.76
CA TYR A 35 37.65 -11.50 12.57
C TYR A 35 38.57 -10.31 12.89
N ALA A 36 39.64 -10.15 12.12
CA ALA A 36 40.57 -9.05 12.22
C ALA A 36 41.12 -8.69 10.84
N ASP A 37 41.44 -7.44 10.60
CA ASP A 37 42.09 -6.91 9.39
C ASP A 37 41.44 -7.35 8.07
N GLY A 38 40.12 -7.49 8.06
CA GLY A 38 39.35 -7.85 6.87
C GLY A 38 39.33 -9.37 6.58
N ALA A 39 39.83 -10.24 7.48
CA ALA A 39 39.90 -11.68 7.30
C ALA A 39 39.52 -12.46 8.58
N ALA A 40 39.26 -13.78 8.39
CA ALA A 40 39.07 -14.68 9.52
C ALA A 40 40.41 -14.85 10.26
N ALA A 41 40.41 -14.58 11.57
CA ALA A 41 41.59 -14.62 12.43
C ALA A 41 41.67 -15.88 13.30
N THR A 42 40.59 -16.66 13.37
CA THR A 42 40.53 -17.95 14.10
C THR A 42 39.83 -19.01 13.27
N GLU A 43 39.94 -20.26 13.71
CA GLU A 43 39.11 -21.34 13.15
C GLU A 43 37.64 -21.11 13.40
N LEU A 44 36.81 -21.72 12.53
CA LEU A 44 35.37 -21.69 12.62
C LEU A 44 34.86 -22.59 13.77
N THR A 45 34.22 -22.01 14.76
CA THR A 45 33.48 -22.74 15.78
C THR A 45 32.05 -22.96 15.33
N LYS A 46 31.52 -24.17 15.48
CA LYS A 46 30.18 -24.57 15.11
C LYS A 46 29.47 -25.20 16.31
N HIS A 47 28.29 -24.66 16.64
CA HIS A 47 27.44 -25.21 17.68
C HIS A 47 26.05 -25.51 17.10
N LYS A 48 25.56 -26.75 17.31
CA LYS A 48 24.22 -27.18 16.90
C LYS A 48 23.24 -27.00 18.04
N PHE A 49 22.04 -26.54 17.72
CA PHE A 49 20.88 -26.58 18.61
C PHE A 49 19.65 -26.94 17.78
N THR A 50 18.60 -27.44 18.47
CA THR A 50 17.31 -27.77 17.84
C THR A 50 16.27 -26.88 18.54
N THR A 51 15.39 -26.25 17.77
CA THR A 51 14.24 -25.51 18.33
C THR A 51 13.21 -26.51 18.87
N ASP A 52 12.44 -26.06 19.87
CA ASP A 52 11.31 -26.85 20.37
C ASP A 52 10.31 -27.17 19.24
N PRO A 53 9.59 -28.30 19.33
CA PRO A 53 8.55 -28.64 18.35
C PRO A 53 7.44 -27.57 18.35
N GLU A 54 6.70 -27.49 17.25
CA GLU A 54 5.50 -26.65 17.16
C GLU A 54 4.45 -27.14 18.17
N GLY A 55 3.77 -26.22 18.84
CA GLY A 55 2.72 -26.53 19.80
C GLY A 55 1.46 -27.07 19.13
N ASP A 56 0.46 -27.43 19.94
CA ASP A 56 -0.82 -27.94 19.44
C ASP A 56 -1.67 -26.76 18.91
N PRO A 57 -1.91 -26.68 17.58
CA PRO A 57 -2.71 -25.62 17.00
C PRO A 57 -4.18 -25.65 17.46
N THR A 58 -4.69 -26.80 17.93
CA THR A 58 -6.10 -26.92 18.37
C THR A 58 -6.34 -26.33 19.76
N ALA A 59 -5.29 -26.18 20.58
CA ALA A 59 -5.33 -25.58 21.89
C ALA A 59 -4.96 -24.08 21.86
N ASN A 60 -4.46 -23.57 20.75
CA ASN A 60 -4.01 -22.19 20.66
C ASN A 60 -5.20 -21.21 20.63
N THR A 61 -5.14 -20.18 21.46
CA THR A 61 -6.12 -19.09 21.55
C THR A 61 -5.44 -17.76 21.20
N PHE A 62 -6.23 -16.75 20.87
CA PHE A 62 -5.72 -15.43 20.48
C PHE A 62 -6.36 -14.33 21.32
N ALA A 63 -5.54 -13.42 21.82
CA ALA A 63 -5.98 -12.13 22.32
C ALA A 63 -5.79 -11.09 21.20
N PHE A 64 -6.74 -10.15 21.12
CA PHE A 64 -6.71 -9.03 20.18
C PHE A 64 -6.76 -7.73 20.96
N ASP A 65 -5.78 -6.85 20.76
CA ASP A 65 -5.83 -5.47 21.21
C ASP A 65 -5.98 -4.54 20.01
N ILE A 66 -6.99 -3.66 20.08
CA ILE A 66 -7.37 -2.74 19.00
C ILE A 66 -7.37 -1.34 19.60
N SER A 67 -6.49 -0.49 19.11
CA SER A 67 -6.28 0.85 19.64
C SER A 67 -6.06 1.87 18.51
N GLY A 68 -5.99 3.16 18.85
CA GLY A 68 -5.72 4.23 17.89
C GLY A 68 -6.70 4.30 16.71
N VAL A 69 -7.96 3.90 16.94
CA VAL A 69 -8.98 3.89 15.87
C VAL A 69 -9.33 5.33 15.50
N THR A 70 -9.12 5.67 14.24
CA THR A 70 -9.52 6.94 13.63
C THR A 70 -10.45 6.69 12.44
N ALA A 71 -10.70 7.69 11.62
CA ALA A 71 -11.46 7.51 10.39
C ALA A 71 -10.76 6.57 9.38
N ARG A 72 -9.43 6.47 9.41
CA ARG A 72 -8.66 5.76 8.39
C ARG A 72 -7.56 4.86 8.94
N SER A 73 -7.40 4.78 10.24
CA SER A 73 -6.35 3.98 10.88
C SER A 73 -6.84 3.21 12.07
N ALA A 74 -6.13 2.15 12.40
CA ALA A 74 -6.21 1.42 13.66
C ALA A 74 -4.91 0.67 13.89
N SER A 75 -4.46 0.60 15.15
CA SER A 75 -3.35 -0.26 15.59
C SER A 75 -3.92 -1.57 16.09
N ILE A 76 -3.45 -2.67 15.54
CA ILE A 76 -3.92 -4.03 15.89
C ILE A 76 -2.74 -4.83 16.45
N GLN A 77 -2.94 -5.44 17.61
CA GLN A 77 -2.04 -6.43 18.19
C GLN A 77 -2.74 -7.78 18.28
N VAL A 78 -2.03 -8.84 17.94
CA VAL A 78 -2.51 -10.22 17.99
C VAL A 78 -1.53 -11.04 18.80
N GLU A 79 -1.99 -11.63 19.91
CA GLU A 79 -1.19 -12.41 20.82
C GLU A 79 -1.71 -13.86 20.88
N PRO A 80 -0.99 -14.82 20.27
CA PRO A 80 -1.32 -16.24 20.44
C PRO A 80 -0.90 -16.73 21.84
N SER A 81 -1.68 -17.63 22.43
CA SER A 81 -1.32 -18.27 23.72
C SER A 81 -0.10 -19.18 23.59
N ASP A 82 0.09 -19.84 22.46
CA ASP A 82 1.31 -20.55 22.09
C ASP A 82 1.99 -19.87 20.91
N LYS A 83 3.14 -19.25 21.17
CA LYS A 83 3.90 -18.46 20.21
C LYS A 83 4.66 -19.31 19.18
N SER A 84 4.75 -20.62 19.38
CA SER A 84 5.39 -21.55 18.45
C SER A 84 4.50 -21.94 17.27
N VAL A 85 3.17 -21.88 17.45
CA VAL A 85 2.18 -22.28 16.45
C VAL A 85 2.11 -21.26 15.31
N ARG A 86 2.11 -21.75 14.07
CA ARG A 86 1.91 -20.93 12.88
C ARG A 86 0.46 -20.50 12.73
N TYR A 87 0.24 -19.26 12.39
CA TYR A 87 -1.10 -18.74 12.09
C TYR A 87 -1.08 -17.65 11.02
N ILE A 88 -2.24 -17.40 10.43
CA ILE A 88 -2.50 -16.25 9.56
C ILE A 88 -3.52 -15.38 10.27
N TRP A 89 -3.39 -14.08 10.17
CA TRP A 89 -4.33 -13.12 10.73
C TRP A 89 -4.49 -11.93 9.81
N ASP A 90 -5.63 -11.26 9.86
CA ASP A 90 -5.90 -10.01 9.18
C ASP A 90 -7.18 -9.38 9.75
N ILE A 91 -7.63 -8.29 9.12
CA ILE A 91 -8.95 -7.71 9.35
C ILE A 91 -9.90 -8.07 8.21
N VAL A 92 -11.19 -8.07 8.50
CA VAL A 92 -12.25 -8.27 7.51
C VAL A 92 -13.35 -7.25 7.78
N THR A 93 -13.97 -6.70 6.72
CA THR A 93 -15.12 -5.81 6.87
C THR A 93 -16.35 -6.59 7.34
N ASP A 94 -17.29 -5.91 8.03
CA ASP A 94 -18.57 -6.51 8.44
C ASP A 94 -19.34 -7.08 7.24
N ALA A 95 -19.28 -6.41 6.09
CA ALA A 95 -19.93 -6.89 4.86
C ALA A 95 -19.34 -8.21 4.37
N GLU A 96 -18.01 -8.33 4.34
CA GLU A 96 -17.33 -9.58 3.97
C GLU A 96 -17.53 -10.65 5.02
N TYR A 97 -17.42 -10.33 6.31
CA TYR A 97 -17.68 -11.26 7.39
C TYR A 97 -19.08 -11.88 7.30
N LYS A 98 -20.11 -11.06 7.05
CA LYS A 98 -21.49 -11.51 6.82
C LYS A 98 -21.65 -12.34 5.54
N LYS A 99 -20.97 -11.98 4.46
CA LYS A 99 -20.97 -12.76 3.20
C LYS A 99 -20.52 -14.21 3.44
N TYR A 100 -19.58 -14.42 4.36
CA TYR A 100 -19.10 -15.75 4.78
C TYR A 100 -19.84 -16.32 6.01
N GLY A 101 -21.03 -15.84 6.30
CA GLY A 101 -21.90 -16.40 7.33
C GLY A 101 -21.83 -15.73 8.71
N GLY A 102 -20.98 -14.70 8.89
CA GLY A 102 -20.91 -13.89 10.10
C GLY A 102 -20.48 -14.66 11.35
N ASN A 103 -19.62 -15.65 11.21
CA ASN A 103 -19.13 -16.49 12.32
C ASN A 103 -17.69 -16.98 12.05
N ALA A 104 -17.08 -17.60 13.06
CA ALA A 104 -15.70 -18.09 13.00
C ALA A 104 -15.48 -19.15 11.89
N GLU A 105 -16.44 -20.03 11.64
CA GLU A 105 -16.33 -21.02 10.56
C GLU A 105 -16.38 -20.37 9.17
N GLY A 106 -17.09 -19.25 9.04
CA GLY A 106 -17.05 -18.44 7.82
C GLY A 106 -15.66 -17.89 7.50
N ILE A 107 -14.86 -17.56 8.52
CA ILE A 107 -13.46 -17.14 8.34
C ILE A 107 -12.60 -18.27 7.76
N ARG A 108 -12.89 -19.53 8.06
CA ARG A 108 -12.22 -20.68 7.41
C ARG A 108 -12.44 -20.67 5.89
N SER A 109 -13.65 -20.42 5.45
CA SER A 109 -13.98 -20.34 4.01
C SER A 109 -13.37 -19.08 3.37
N TYR A 110 -13.41 -17.96 4.06
CA TYR A 110 -12.75 -16.72 3.64
C TYR A 110 -11.23 -16.92 3.43
N LEU A 111 -10.56 -17.57 4.39
CA LEU A 111 -9.13 -17.86 4.30
C LEU A 111 -8.80 -18.78 3.11
N ALA A 112 -9.62 -19.81 2.87
CA ALA A 112 -9.44 -20.70 1.73
C ALA A 112 -9.56 -19.97 0.39
N ASP A 113 -10.57 -19.11 0.24
CA ASP A 113 -10.73 -18.26 -0.96
C ASP A 113 -9.59 -17.25 -1.10
N TYR A 114 -9.12 -16.69 0.01
CA TYR A 114 -7.97 -15.77 0.02
C TYR A 114 -6.69 -16.43 -0.50
N ILE A 115 -6.33 -17.60 0.06
CA ILE A 115 -5.16 -18.37 -0.37
C ILE A 115 -5.29 -18.76 -1.84
N LYS A 116 -6.47 -19.23 -2.26
CA LYS A 116 -6.73 -19.57 -3.66
C LYS A 116 -6.52 -18.35 -4.56
N GLY A 117 -7.02 -17.18 -4.18
CA GLY A 117 -6.80 -15.94 -4.93
C GLY A 117 -5.32 -15.58 -5.07
N GLN A 118 -4.50 -15.77 -4.01
CA GLN A 118 -3.06 -15.53 -4.08
C GLN A 118 -2.37 -16.51 -5.05
N ILE A 119 -2.78 -17.79 -5.05
CA ILE A 119 -2.25 -18.79 -5.98
C ILE A 119 -2.56 -18.42 -7.42
N ASP A 120 -3.82 -18.05 -7.71
CA ASP A 120 -4.28 -17.69 -9.04
C ASP A 120 -3.61 -16.41 -9.56
N ASP A 121 -3.42 -15.41 -8.70
CA ASP A 121 -2.82 -14.11 -9.05
C ASP A 121 -1.30 -14.17 -9.27
N PHE A 122 -0.58 -15.01 -8.52
CA PHE A 122 0.89 -15.05 -8.51
C PHE A 122 1.49 -16.32 -9.08
N PHE A 123 0.67 -17.27 -9.58
CA PHE A 123 1.12 -18.56 -10.13
C PHE A 123 2.04 -19.33 -9.18
N THR A 124 1.66 -19.40 -7.89
CA THR A 124 2.46 -19.96 -6.80
C THR A 124 1.76 -21.19 -6.20
N THR A 125 2.28 -21.74 -5.10
CA THR A 125 1.68 -22.87 -4.37
C THR A 125 1.11 -22.41 -3.03
N PRO A 126 0.18 -23.21 -2.41
CA PRO A 126 -0.31 -22.92 -1.07
C PRO A 126 0.82 -22.76 -0.04
N GLU A 127 1.84 -23.62 -0.11
CA GLU A 127 2.99 -23.62 0.79
C GLU A 127 3.81 -22.33 0.67
N GLU A 128 4.00 -21.84 -0.56
CA GLU A 128 4.69 -20.58 -0.81
C GLU A 128 3.88 -19.40 -0.27
N VAL A 129 2.56 -19.39 -0.48
CA VAL A 129 1.67 -18.36 0.11
C VAL A 129 1.81 -18.37 1.64
N VAL A 130 1.68 -19.53 2.27
CA VAL A 130 1.79 -19.68 3.74
C VAL A 130 3.17 -19.30 4.25
N SER A 131 4.22 -19.54 3.48
CA SER A 131 5.59 -19.13 3.86
C SER A 131 5.76 -17.62 3.93
N VAL A 132 4.97 -16.87 3.15
CA VAL A 132 5.01 -15.40 3.07
C VAL A 132 4.09 -14.73 4.09
N ILE A 133 2.86 -15.24 4.25
CA ILE A 133 1.83 -14.58 5.08
C ILE A 133 1.63 -15.24 6.44
N GLY A 134 2.09 -16.49 6.62
CA GLY A 134 2.02 -17.21 7.89
C GLY A 134 3.06 -16.69 8.88
N VAL A 135 2.62 -16.42 10.10
CA VAL A 135 3.44 -15.84 11.16
C VAL A 135 3.45 -16.72 12.42
N ARG A 136 4.34 -16.40 13.35
CA ARG A 136 4.43 -16.96 14.71
C ARG A 136 4.68 -15.84 15.72
N GLY A 137 4.43 -16.11 17.01
CA GLY A 137 4.61 -15.12 18.07
C GLY A 137 3.64 -13.96 17.99
N ASP A 138 3.87 -12.95 18.81
CA ASP A 138 3.05 -11.75 18.84
C ASP A 138 3.22 -10.97 17.53
N GLN A 139 2.13 -10.43 17.05
CA GLN A 139 2.09 -9.61 15.85
C GLN A 139 1.49 -8.25 16.18
N TRP A 140 1.99 -7.24 15.51
CA TRP A 140 1.50 -5.88 15.58
C TRP A 140 1.52 -5.24 14.20
N PHE A 141 0.46 -4.49 13.86
CA PHE A 141 0.38 -3.78 12.58
C PHE A 141 -0.50 -2.53 12.70
N ASP A 142 -0.01 -1.42 12.14
CA ASP A 142 -0.76 -0.18 11.97
C ASP A 142 -1.42 -0.15 10.59
N TYR A 143 -2.74 -0.17 10.57
CA TYR A 143 -3.51 0.02 9.36
C TYR A 143 -3.73 1.52 9.15
N GLU A 144 -3.30 2.06 8.01
CA GLU A 144 -3.36 3.50 7.70
C GLU A 144 -4.38 3.86 6.60
N GLN A 145 -5.03 2.88 5.98
CA GLN A 145 -5.91 3.09 4.83
C GLN A 145 -7.26 2.40 4.99
N LEU A 146 -7.80 2.42 6.19
CA LEU A 146 -9.13 1.90 6.46
C LEU A 146 -10.21 2.80 5.83
N LYS A 147 -11.36 2.20 5.50
CA LYS A 147 -12.54 2.96 5.07
C LYS A 147 -13.19 3.62 6.28
N PRO A 148 -13.54 4.92 6.19
CA PRO A 148 -14.28 5.62 7.24
C PRO A 148 -15.66 5.01 7.49
N ALA A 149 -16.17 5.22 8.70
CA ALA A 149 -17.50 4.75 9.14
C ALA A 149 -17.77 3.27 8.82
N THR A 150 -16.70 2.45 8.85
CA THR A 150 -16.77 1.04 8.44
C THR A 150 -16.44 0.14 9.63
N THR A 151 -17.26 -0.89 9.81
CA THR A 151 -17.07 -1.89 10.86
C THR A 151 -16.16 -3.01 10.36
N TYR A 152 -15.21 -3.39 11.18
CA TYR A 152 -14.21 -4.44 10.96
C TYR A 152 -14.18 -5.44 12.10
N TYR A 153 -13.65 -6.62 11.80
CA TYR A 153 -13.25 -7.65 12.76
C TYR A 153 -11.80 -8.03 12.52
N VAL A 154 -11.04 -8.27 13.57
CA VAL A 154 -9.74 -8.94 13.49
C VAL A 154 -10.00 -10.44 13.56
N TRP A 155 -9.32 -11.21 12.75
CA TRP A 155 -9.39 -12.67 12.80
C TRP A 155 -7.99 -13.28 12.79
N ALA A 156 -7.87 -14.47 13.39
CA ALA A 156 -6.65 -15.27 13.37
C ALA A 156 -7.01 -16.76 13.22
N ALA A 157 -6.26 -17.48 12.40
CA ALA A 157 -6.45 -18.90 12.16
C ALA A 157 -5.11 -19.63 12.20
N CYS A 158 -4.97 -20.63 13.07
CA CYS A 158 -3.87 -21.58 12.98
C CYS A 158 -3.96 -22.35 11.66
N VAL A 159 -2.82 -22.51 10.95
CA VAL A 159 -2.81 -23.11 9.61
C VAL A 159 -1.72 -24.19 9.48
N ASP A 160 -2.02 -25.21 8.68
CA ASP A 160 -1.03 -26.16 8.21
C ASP A 160 -0.14 -25.56 7.10
N ALA A 161 0.78 -26.34 6.57
CA ALA A 161 1.68 -25.89 5.51
C ALA A 161 0.94 -25.56 4.21
N ALA A 162 -0.20 -26.17 3.96
CA ALA A 162 -1.05 -25.91 2.78
C ALA A 162 -2.06 -24.77 2.98
N GLY A 163 -2.05 -24.12 4.16
CA GLY A 163 -2.92 -23.00 4.48
C GLY A 163 -4.33 -23.37 4.95
N ASN A 164 -4.59 -24.67 5.22
CA ASN A 164 -5.86 -25.05 5.79
C ASN A 164 -5.91 -24.66 7.27
N ALA A 165 -7.03 -24.10 7.71
CA ALA A 165 -7.23 -23.83 9.13
C ALA A 165 -7.30 -25.13 9.92
N THR A 166 -6.40 -25.32 10.90
CA THR A 166 -6.27 -26.54 11.71
C THR A 166 -7.19 -26.56 12.93
N ALA A 167 -7.70 -25.39 13.31
CA ALA A 167 -8.68 -25.20 14.39
C ALA A 167 -9.75 -24.20 13.95
N THR A 168 -10.79 -24.01 14.79
CA THR A 168 -11.77 -22.93 14.57
C THR A 168 -11.06 -21.58 14.66
N PRO A 169 -11.15 -20.72 13.63
CA PRO A 169 -10.55 -19.38 13.67
C PRO A 169 -11.07 -18.56 14.84
N ALA A 170 -10.21 -17.72 15.40
CA ALA A 170 -10.62 -16.72 16.39
C ALA A 170 -11.05 -15.43 15.68
N VAL A 171 -12.04 -14.74 16.24
CA VAL A 171 -12.55 -13.46 15.73
C VAL A 171 -12.72 -12.51 16.90
N SER A 172 -12.27 -11.26 16.77
CA SER A 172 -12.41 -10.21 17.78
C SER A 172 -13.85 -9.72 17.91
N SER A 173 -14.10 -8.89 18.92
CA SER A 173 -15.24 -7.97 18.89
C SER A 173 -15.11 -7.02 17.70
N ALA A 174 -16.26 -6.55 17.20
CA ALA A 174 -16.27 -5.55 16.14
C ALA A 174 -15.63 -4.22 16.60
N PHE A 175 -14.91 -3.55 15.71
CA PHE A 175 -14.55 -2.16 15.88
C PHE A 175 -14.98 -1.37 14.64
N THR A 176 -15.27 -0.09 14.83
CA THR A 176 -15.77 0.77 13.75
C THR A 176 -14.89 2.01 13.65
N THR A 177 -14.38 2.27 12.45
CA THR A 177 -13.64 3.50 12.16
C THR A 177 -14.56 4.72 12.29
N GLU A 178 -14.00 5.85 12.69
CA GLU A 178 -14.74 7.10 12.76
C GLU A 178 -15.24 7.53 11.38
N ALA A 179 -16.24 8.39 11.34
CA ALA A 179 -16.66 9.03 10.10
C ALA A 179 -15.54 9.96 9.59
N ALA A 180 -15.32 10.00 8.29
CA ALA A 180 -14.39 10.97 7.73
C ALA A 180 -14.94 12.40 7.94
N VAL A 181 -14.09 13.26 8.45
CA VAL A 181 -14.34 14.71 8.41
C VAL A 181 -13.93 15.18 7.03
N VAL A 182 -14.92 15.69 6.26
CA VAL A 182 -14.64 16.28 4.95
C VAL A 182 -14.29 17.73 5.16
N SER A 183 -13.11 18.14 4.71
CA SER A 183 -12.66 19.52 4.74
C SER A 183 -13.41 20.38 3.71
N THR A 184 -13.50 21.69 3.97
CA THR A 184 -13.93 22.69 2.98
C THR A 184 -12.79 23.10 2.05
N ALA A 185 -11.55 22.73 2.34
CA ALA A 185 -10.40 22.99 1.50
C ALA A 185 -10.57 22.38 0.11
N THR A 186 -10.33 23.15 -0.91
CA THR A 186 -10.49 22.72 -2.31
C THR A 186 -9.21 22.92 -3.10
N ALA A 187 -8.98 22.02 -4.05
CA ALA A 187 -8.00 22.22 -5.13
C ALA A 187 -8.67 21.90 -6.46
N THR A 188 -8.43 22.70 -7.47
CA THR A 188 -8.94 22.54 -8.83
C THR A 188 -7.81 22.70 -9.85
N VAL A 189 -7.99 22.15 -11.05
CA VAL A 189 -7.04 22.32 -12.14
C VAL A 189 -7.72 22.98 -13.32
N GLU A 190 -7.29 24.17 -13.64
CA GLU A 190 -7.75 24.94 -14.79
C GLU A 190 -6.88 24.70 -16.00
N PHE A 191 -7.52 24.42 -17.12
CA PHE A 191 -6.89 24.34 -18.45
C PHE A 191 -7.94 24.63 -19.52
N GLU A 192 -7.50 25.28 -20.59
CA GLU A 192 -8.35 25.68 -21.72
C GLU A 192 -7.79 25.21 -23.06
N LYS A 193 -6.47 25.31 -23.23
CA LYS A 193 -5.78 25.07 -24.50
C LYS A 193 -4.78 23.95 -24.35
N TYR A 194 -4.64 23.17 -25.41
CA TYR A 194 -3.55 22.21 -25.52
C TYR A 194 -2.87 22.37 -26.89
N TYR A 195 -1.63 21.94 -26.98
CA TYR A 195 -0.75 22.21 -28.11
C TYR A 195 -0.15 20.91 -28.65
N ASN A 196 0.32 20.95 -29.89
CA ASN A 196 1.02 19.82 -30.48
C ASN A 196 2.43 19.70 -29.89
N GLY A 197 2.65 18.71 -29.06
CA GLY A 197 3.93 18.49 -28.39
C GLY A 197 5.08 18.18 -29.37
N SER A 198 4.80 17.62 -30.55
CA SER A 198 5.84 17.39 -31.56
C SER A 198 6.30 18.70 -32.23
N GLU A 199 5.41 19.68 -32.41
CA GLU A 199 5.80 21.00 -32.90
C GLU A 199 6.63 21.76 -31.86
N LEU A 200 6.26 21.66 -30.58
CA LEU A 200 7.05 22.23 -29.49
C LEU A 200 8.42 21.56 -29.36
N TYR A 201 8.47 20.24 -29.49
CA TYR A 201 9.73 19.49 -29.51
C TYR A 201 10.65 19.90 -30.68
N ALA A 202 10.10 20.21 -31.84
CA ALA A 202 10.88 20.71 -32.96
C ALA A 202 11.50 22.10 -32.73
N ILE A 203 10.94 22.90 -31.81
CA ILE A 203 11.45 24.22 -31.43
C ILE A 203 12.51 24.10 -30.32
N ASP A 204 12.25 23.26 -29.30
CA ASP A 204 13.14 23.01 -28.18
C ASP A 204 13.01 21.52 -27.76
N ASP A 205 13.94 20.73 -28.24
CA ASP A 205 13.97 19.29 -28.03
C ASP A 205 14.39 18.88 -26.62
N VAL A 206 14.97 19.78 -25.85
CA VAL A 206 15.34 19.56 -24.46
C VAL A 206 14.13 19.76 -23.55
N THR A 207 13.49 20.92 -23.63
CA THR A 207 12.34 21.27 -22.76
C THR A 207 11.11 20.40 -23.06
N TYR A 208 10.84 20.12 -24.34
CA TYR A 208 9.61 19.42 -24.75
C TYR A 208 9.80 17.94 -25.10
N LYS A 209 10.96 17.34 -24.74
CA LYS A 209 11.30 15.94 -25.03
C LYS A 209 10.18 14.93 -24.67
N ASN A 210 9.58 15.12 -23.52
CA ASN A 210 8.58 14.19 -22.98
C ASN A 210 7.16 14.38 -23.59
N TYR A 211 6.99 15.42 -24.40
CA TYR A 211 5.72 15.75 -25.05
C TYR A 211 5.70 15.40 -26.55
N ASN A 212 6.83 14.95 -27.09
CA ASN A 212 6.86 14.48 -28.48
C ASN A 212 5.84 13.36 -28.71
N ASN A 213 5.06 13.47 -29.80
CA ASN A 213 3.93 12.61 -30.15
C ASN A 213 2.75 12.62 -29.16
N LYS A 214 2.63 13.68 -28.35
CA LYS A 214 1.54 13.86 -27.37
C LYS A 214 0.92 15.25 -27.50
N ALA A 215 -0.26 15.42 -26.93
CA ALA A 215 -0.80 16.73 -26.67
C ALA A 215 -0.12 17.31 -25.42
N TYR A 216 0.46 18.51 -25.54
CA TYR A 216 0.99 19.27 -24.44
C TYR A 216 -0.12 20.12 -23.84
N LEU A 217 -0.46 19.86 -22.57
CA LEU A 217 -1.49 20.58 -21.83
C LEU A 217 -0.86 21.32 -20.65
N PRO A 218 -0.63 22.64 -20.74
CA PRO A 218 -0.32 23.46 -19.58
C PRO A 218 -1.60 23.68 -18.76
N ALA A 219 -1.46 23.66 -17.45
CA ALA A 219 -2.58 23.82 -16.54
C ALA A 219 -2.15 24.57 -15.27
N LYS A 220 -3.12 25.26 -14.64
CA LYS A 220 -2.93 25.97 -13.40
C LYS A 220 -3.70 25.29 -12.29
N VAL A 221 -3.07 25.11 -11.14
CA VAL A 221 -3.72 24.62 -9.92
C VAL A 221 -4.20 25.80 -9.12
N LEU A 222 -5.48 25.81 -8.79
CA LEU A 222 -6.07 26.77 -7.87
C LEU A 222 -6.47 26.04 -6.61
N HIS A 223 -6.25 26.66 -5.46
CA HIS A 223 -6.64 26.12 -4.17
C HIS A 223 -7.30 27.19 -3.29
N SER A 224 -8.13 26.74 -2.35
CA SER A 224 -8.76 27.63 -1.37
C SER A 224 -7.75 28.10 -0.30
N ALA A 225 -8.08 29.16 0.41
CA ALA A 225 -7.19 29.76 1.40
C ALA A 225 -6.96 28.88 2.65
N ASP A 226 -7.86 27.97 2.93
CA ASP A 226 -7.77 27.00 4.01
C ASP A 226 -6.99 25.72 3.63
N ALA A 227 -6.58 25.59 2.36
CA ALA A 227 -5.72 24.51 1.91
C ALA A 227 -4.27 24.78 2.32
N VAL A 228 -3.68 23.89 3.10
CA VAL A 228 -2.25 23.94 3.46
C VAL A 228 -1.40 23.01 2.61
N LYS A 229 -2.04 22.05 1.94
CA LYS A 229 -1.41 21.11 1.02
C LYS A 229 -2.38 20.69 -0.06
N TRP A 230 -1.89 20.41 -1.25
CA TRP A 230 -2.72 19.88 -2.32
C TRP A 230 -1.95 18.89 -3.20
N TYR A 231 -2.67 18.03 -3.85
CA TYR A 231 -2.13 16.99 -4.71
C TYR A 231 -2.87 17.00 -6.04
N THR A 232 -2.15 16.75 -7.10
CA THR A 232 -2.71 16.58 -8.45
C THR A 232 -2.23 15.28 -9.06
N LEU A 233 -3.10 14.65 -9.86
CA LEU A 233 -2.77 13.42 -10.56
C LEU A 233 -3.49 13.41 -11.90
N TYR A 234 -2.89 12.81 -12.95
CA TYR A 234 -3.62 12.53 -14.15
C TYR A 234 -3.60 11.03 -14.48
N THR A 235 -4.67 10.53 -15.08
CA THR A 235 -4.85 9.13 -15.38
C THR A 235 -5.60 8.93 -16.68
N GLY A 236 -5.28 7.85 -17.44
CA GLY A 236 -6.09 7.37 -18.53
C GLY A 236 -7.24 6.45 -18.11
N THR A 237 -7.33 6.10 -16.81
CA THR A 237 -8.45 5.32 -16.28
C THR A 237 -9.70 6.17 -16.25
N ASP A 238 -10.84 5.63 -16.69
CA ASP A 238 -12.14 6.32 -16.58
C ASP A 238 -12.61 6.27 -15.11
N VAL A 239 -12.45 7.38 -14.41
CA VAL A 239 -12.86 7.57 -13.01
C VAL A 239 -14.15 8.38 -12.88
N GLY A 240 -14.96 8.41 -13.93
CA GLY A 240 -16.25 9.12 -13.95
C GLY A 240 -17.31 8.44 -13.10
N ASP A 241 -17.23 7.13 -12.90
CA ASP A 241 -18.11 6.40 -11.99
C ASP A 241 -17.67 6.63 -10.54
N THR A 242 -18.47 7.41 -9.81
CA THR A 242 -18.16 7.80 -8.42
C THR A 242 -18.47 6.70 -7.39
N GLU A 243 -19.25 5.68 -7.77
CA GLU A 243 -19.49 4.52 -6.91
C GLU A 243 -18.30 3.56 -6.95
N LEU A 244 -17.70 3.41 -8.13
CA LEU A 244 -16.53 2.57 -8.33
C LEU A 244 -15.24 3.28 -7.91
N TYR A 245 -15.10 4.57 -8.24
CA TYR A 245 -13.96 5.42 -7.89
C TYR A 245 -14.40 6.48 -6.88
N THR A 246 -14.59 6.07 -5.63
CA THR A 246 -14.99 6.99 -4.56
C THR A 246 -13.90 8.05 -4.29
N ASP A 247 -14.27 9.17 -3.69
CA ASP A 247 -13.30 10.20 -3.30
C ASP A 247 -12.24 9.62 -2.36
N ASP A 248 -12.61 8.76 -1.43
CA ASP A 248 -11.69 8.09 -0.53
C ASP A 248 -10.62 7.29 -1.26
N LEU A 249 -11.01 6.52 -2.27
CA LEU A 249 -10.07 5.77 -3.09
C LEU A 249 -9.14 6.70 -3.88
N LEU A 250 -9.69 7.75 -4.48
CA LEU A 250 -8.89 8.69 -5.27
C LEU A 250 -7.97 9.54 -4.40
N ILE A 251 -8.36 9.89 -3.17
CA ILE A 251 -7.47 10.56 -2.20
C ILE A 251 -6.24 9.70 -1.91
N GLN A 252 -6.41 8.40 -1.70
CA GLN A 252 -5.27 7.49 -1.51
C GLN A 252 -4.28 7.53 -2.68
N TYR A 253 -4.78 7.48 -3.91
CA TYR A 253 -3.92 7.60 -5.10
C TYR A 253 -3.27 8.98 -5.22
N LEU A 254 -4.03 10.06 -4.98
CA LEU A 254 -3.53 11.43 -5.04
C LEU A 254 -2.39 11.65 -4.03
N VAL A 255 -2.53 11.15 -2.80
CA VAL A 255 -1.54 11.30 -1.75
C VAL A 255 -0.29 10.44 -1.98
N THR A 256 -0.46 9.21 -2.47
CA THR A 256 0.66 8.26 -2.63
C THR A 256 1.41 8.37 -3.96
N GLN A 257 0.74 8.80 -5.02
CA GLN A 257 1.26 8.79 -6.39
C GLN A 257 1.09 10.14 -7.11
N GLY A 258 0.34 11.07 -6.52
CA GLY A 258 0.12 12.38 -7.07
C GLY A 258 1.34 13.31 -6.90
N THR A 259 1.30 14.42 -7.63
CA THR A 259 2.29 15.49 -7.50
C THR A 259 1.80 16.47 -6.44
N PRO A 260 2.54 16.63 -5.32
CA PRO A 260 2.15 17.59 -4.28
C PRO A 260 2.47 19.02 -4.69
N ASP A 261 1.73 19.96 -4.10
CA ASP A 261 1.92 21.41 -4.13
C ASP A 261 2.24 22.01 -5.52
N GLY A 262 2.56 23.29 -5.58
CA GLY A 262 2.85 24.00 -6.82
C GLY A 262 1.61 24.37 -7.63
N GLU A 263 1.67 25.54 -8.29
CA GLU A 263 0.53 26.11 -9.00
C GLU A 263 0.48 25.79 -10.48
N GLU A 264 1.56 25.28 -11.06
CA GLU A 264 1.63 24.95 -12.48
C GLU A 264 1.84 23.45 -12.70
N ARG A 265 1.19 22.94 -13.73
CA ARG A 265 1.31 21.55 -14.19
C ARG A 265 1.46 21.51 -15.70
N ARG A 266 2.14 20.47 -16.17
CA ARG A 266 2.34 20.18 -17.58
C ARG A 266 2.04 18.71 -17.82
N TYR A 267 1.01 18.42 -18.61
CA TYR A 267 0.59 17.07 -18.92
C TYR A 267 0.91 16.71 -20.36
N GLY A 268 1.43 15.50 -20.57
CA GLY A 268 1.64 14.91 -21.88
C GLY A 268 0.56 13.87 -22.17
N LEU A 269 -0.52 14.28 -22.83
CA LEU A 269 -1.70 13.44 -23.06
C LEU A 269 -1.61 12.67 -24.36
N THR A 270 -2.09 11.42 -24.36
CA THR A 270 -2.20 10.59 -25.56
C THR A 270 -3.31 11.11 -26.47
N TRP A 271 -3.02 11.25 -27.75
CA TRP A 271 -3.99 11.68 -28.75
C TRP A 271 -5.20 10.74 -28.83
N ASN A 272 -6.40 11.32 -28.93
CA ASN A 272 -7.68 10.61 -29.07
C ASN A 272 -8.00 9.65 -27.91
N ALA A 273 -7.25 9.74 -26.80
CA ALA A 273 -7.51 8.99 -25.57
C ALA A 273 -8.11 9.90 -24.51
N LYS A 274 -9.16 9.43 -23.83
CA LYS A 274 -9.75 10.14 -22.68
C LYS A 274 -8.79 10.07 -21.52
N ALA A 275 -8.56 11.21 -20.86
CA ALA A 275 -7.81 11.31 -19.64
C ALA A 275 -8.60 12.09 -18.59
N TYR A 276 -8.37 11.79 -17.31
CA TYR A 276 -8.89 12.55 -16.18
C TYR A 276 -7.74 13.25 -15.46
N ILE A 277 -7.98 14.50 -15.11
CA ILE A 277 -7.12 15.29 -14.23
C ILE A 277 -7.86 15.43 -12.90
N LEU A 278 -7.17 15.05 -11.83
CA LEU A 278 -7.67 14.99 -10.48
C LEU A 278 -6.90 15.96 -9.60
N ALA A 279 -7.58 16.52 -8.60
CA ALA A 279 -6.94 17.29 -7.54
C ALA A 279 -7.68 17.10 -6.21
N VAL A 280 -6.96 17.25 -5.10
CA VAL A 280 -7.52 17.31 -3.75
C VAL A 280 -6.69 18.25 -2.90
N ALA A 281 -7.33 18.97 -1.97
CA ALA A 281 -6.66 19.77 -0.95
C ALA A 281 -6.78 19.15 0.42
N GLN A 282 -5.82 19.47 1.29
CA GLN A 282 -5.78 19.11 2.71
C GLN A 282 -5.75 20.39 3.55
N ASP A 283 -6.55 20.44 4.62
CA ASP A 283 -6.53 21.53 5.60
C ASP A 283 -5.43 21.34 6.67
N ALA A 284 -5.34 22.31 7.60
CA ALA A 284 -4.33 22.31 8.67
C ALA A 284 -4.53 21.16 9.67
N GLU A 285 -5.73 20.63 9.80
CA GLU A 285 -6.07 19.49 10.66
C GLU A 285 -5.77 18.14 9.99
N GLY A 286 -5.37 18.15 8.71
CA GLY A 286 -5.06 16.96 7.94
C GLY A 286 -6.26 16.32 7.23
N HIS A 287 -7.43 16.96 7.25
CA HIS A 287 -8.62 16.45 6.55
C HIS A 287 -8.57 16.83 5.07
N TYR A 288 -9.11 15.97 4.24
CA TYR A 288 -9.19 16.19 2.79
C TYR A 288 -10.55 16.72 2.38
N GLY A 289 -10.55 17.67 1.44
CA GLY A 289 -11.74 18.16 0.79
C GLY A 289 -12.22 17.26 -0.35
N PRO A 290 -13.26 17.67 -1.10
CA PRO A 290 -13.79 16.91 -2.23
C PRO A 290 -12.75 16.77 -3.35
N VAL A 291 -12.77 15.62 -4.03
CA VAL A 291 -11.88 15.37 -5.15
C VAL A 291 -12.41 16.09 -6.41
N PHE A 292 -11.61 16.99 -6.94
CA PHE A 292 -11.84 17.58 -8.26
C PHE A 292 -11.56 16.54 -9.36
N ARG A 293 -12.47 16.46 -10.36
CA ARG A 293 -12.35 15.55 -11.51
C ARG A 293 -12.73 16.30 -12.78
N LYS A 294 -11.80 16.38 -13.74
CA LYS A 294 -12.06 16.96 -15.05
C LYS A 294 -11.47 16.05 -16.14
N SER A 295 -12.28 15.66 -17.11
CA SER A 295 -11.82 14.85 -18.23
C SER A 295 -11.47 15.71 -19.44
N ILE A 296 -10.56 15.18 -20.28
CA ILE A 296 -10.19 15.73 -21.57
C ILE A 296 -9.87 14.60 -22.55
N THR A 297 -10.24 14.79 -23.82
CA THR A 297 -9.83 13.91 -24.93
C THR A 297 -9.19 14.79 -26.00
N PRO A 298 -7.86 14.93 -26.02
CA PRO A 298 -7.20 15.80 -26.99
C PRO A 298 -7.26 15.17 -28.39
N SER A 299 -7.54 16.01 -29.40
CA SER A 299 -7.51 15.62 -30.81
C SER A 299 -6.66 16.58 -31.61
N LEU A 300 -6.12 16.13 -32.74
CA LEU A 300 -5.32 17.00 -33.61
C LEU A 300 -6.14 18.15 -34.21
N SER A 301 -7.44 18.00 -34.35
CA SER A 301 -8.34 19.05 -34.84
C SER A 301 -8.66 20.12 -33.83
N GLY A 302 -8.43 19.87 -32.53
CA GLY A 302 -8.66 20.80 -31.43
C GLY A 302 -7.39 21.50 -30.90
N VAL A 303 -6.26 21.30 -31.57
CA VAL A 303 -4.97 21.91 -31.18
C VAL A 303 -5.00 23.42 -31.34
N SER A 304 -4.53 24.14 -30.32
CA SER A 304 -4.33 25.58 -30.39
C SER A 304 -3.01 25.92 -31.09
N PRO A 305 -2.94 27.07 -31.80
CA PRO A 305 -1.68 27.52 -32.39
C PRO A 305 -0.61 27.73 -31.32
N ILE A 306 0.63 27.33 -31.60
CA ILE A 306 1.77 27.49 -30.68
C ILE A 306 2.00 28.96 -30.31
N SER A 307 1.69 29.90 -31.21
CA SER A 307 1.75 31.33 -30.93
C SER A 307 0.93 31.76 -29.70
N ASP A 308 -0.09 31.01 -29.35
CA ASP A 308 -0.95 31.29 -28.20
C ASP A 308 -0.34 30.86 -26.87
N LEU A 309 0.71 30.02 -26.90
CA LEU A 309 1.34 29.52 -25.68
C LEU A 309 2.08 30.63 -24.91
N GLY A 310 2.44 31.75 -25.60
CA GLY A 310 3.40 32.69 -25.07
C GLY A 310 4.79 32.04 -24.94
N PHE A 311 5.87 32.81 -24.91
CA PHE A 311 7.18 32.25 -24.55
C PHE A 311 7.19 31.97 -23.04
N VAL A 312 6.75 30.79 -22.64
CA VAL A 312 7.03 30.31 -21.28
C VAL A 312 8.51 29.97 -21.26
N THR A 313 9.31 30.86 -20.66
CA THR A 313 10.69 30.54 -20.32
C THR A 313 10.75 29.23 -19.59
N ALA A 314 11.80 28.43 -19.82
CA ALA A 314 12.00 27.04 -19.41
C ALA A 314 11.99 26.78 -17.90
N ASP A 315 11.33 27.60 -17.08
CA ASP A 315 11.35 27.50 -15.63
C ASP A 315 10.00 27.09 -15.08
N ALA A 316 10.07 25.97 -14.35
CA ALA A 316 9.24 25.60 -13.22
C ALA A 316 7.78 25.19 -13.40
N GLY A 317 7.41 24.35 -14.36
CA GLY A 317 6.18 23.54 -14.20
C GLY A 317 6.54 22.09 -13.87
N THR A 318 5.96 21.51 -12.81
CA THR A 318 6.19 20.12 -12.50
C THR A 318 5.57 19.23 -13.59
N GLN A 319 6.38 18.38 -14.21
CA GLN A 319 5.90 17.40 -15.17
C GLN A 319 5.19 16.27 -14.43
N SER A 320 3.93 16.00 -14.81
CA SER A 320 3.16 14.90 -14.26
C SER A 320 3.22 13.68 -15.20
N THR A 321 3.50 12.51 -14.65
CA THR A 321 3.39 11.23 -15.35
C THR A 321 2.01 10.62 -15.13
N PRO A 322 1.46 9.85 -16.12
CA PRO A 322 0.17 9.19 -15.95
C PRO A 322 0.27 8.08 -14.89
N VAL A 323 -0.75 7.99 -14.06
CA VAL A 323 -0.91 6.94 -13.08
C VAL A 323 -2.03 6.00 -13.52
N MET A 324 -1.76 4.70 -13.51
CA MET A 324 -2.78 3.66 -13.73
C MET A 324 -3.53 3.43 -12.43
N LEU A 325 -4.81 3.80 -12.39
CA LEU A 325 -5.68 3.55 -11.26
C LEU A 325 -6.39 2.21 -11.43
N ARG A 326 -6.45 1.43 -10.37
CA ARG A 326 -7.27 0.23 -10.31
C ARG A 326 -8.44 0.47 -9.39
N ALA A 327 -9.65 0.17 -9.86
CA ALA A 327 -10.79 0.07 -8.98
C ALA A 327 -10.51 -1.02 -7.94
N VAL A 328 -10.69 -0.70 -6.67
CA VAL A 328 -10.71 -1.73 -5.63
C VAL A 328 -12.05 -2.43 -5.77
N THR A 329 -12.06 -3.61 -6.36
CA THR A 329 -13.22 -4.51 -6.25
C THR A 329 -13.45 -4.76 -4.75
N PRO A 330 -14.70 -4.69 -4.24
CA PRO A 330 -14.98 -4.82 -2.81
C PRO A 330 -14.53 -6.11 -2.12
N ALA A 331 -13.84 -6.98 -2.81
CA ALA A 331 -13.41 -8.31 -2.35
C ALA A 331 -11.89 -8.52 -2.30
N ALA A 332 -11.08 -7.50 -2.47
CA ALA A 332 -9.64 -7.69 -2.25
C ALA A 332 -9.32 -7.38 -0.79
N PRO A 333 -8.82 -8.36 0.01
CA PRO A 333 -8.32 -8.08 1.34
C PRO A 333 -7.24 -7.01 1.25
N LEU A 334 -7.20 -6.13 2.26
CA LEU A 334 -6.16 -5.11 2.37
C LEU A 334 -4.80 -5.81 2.31
N LYS A 335 -4.06 -5.63 1.21
CA LYS A 335 -2.74 -6.23 1.06
C LYS A 335 -1.87 -5.65 2.16
N ARG A 336 -1.48 -6.47 3.14
CA ARG A 336 -0.33 -6.12 3.97
C ARG A 336 0.85 -5.93 3.03
N THR A 337 1.34 -4.72 2.96
CA THR A 337 2.72 -4.53 2.56
C THR A 337 3.52 -5.07 3.74
N ALA A 338 4.03 -6.29 3.63
CA ALA A 338 4.95 -6.83 4.61
C ALA A 338 6.14 -5.89 4.64
N HIS A 339 6.17 -4.98 5.60
CA HIS A 339 7.41 -4.33 5.99
C HIS A 339 8.25 -5.44 6.65
N VAL A 340 9.02 -6.12 5.82
CA VAL A 340 10.19 -6.82 6.31
C VAL A 340 11.08 -5.73 6.89
N VAL A 341 11.06 -5.59 8.21
CA VAL A 341 12.08 -4.83 8.92
C VAL A 341 13.39 -5.52 8.61
N ARG A 342 14.19 -4.89 7.75
CA ARG A 342 15.56 -5.29 7.46
C ARG A 342 16.48 -4.87 8.58
#